data_88a528ab26a62def30b438225076cfcf
#
_entry.id   88a528ab26a62def30b438225076cfcf
#
_cell.length_a   1.000
_cell.length_b   1.000
_cell.length_c   1.000
_cell.angle_alpha   90.00
_cell.angle_beta   90.00
_cell.angle_gamma   90.00
#
_symmetry.space_group_name_H-M   'P 1'
#
loop_
_entity.id
_entity.type
_entity.pdbx_description
1 polymer ?
#
loop_
_entity_poly.entity_id
_entity_poly.type
_entity_poly.pdbx_seq_one_letter_code
_entity_poly.pdbx_strand_id
1 'polypeptide(L)'
;MKKAECPEKADRPEKKLKPGERITMDVGNYLAPVPCCMLSSGRPGERPNIMTVAWCGTVNSKPPMISVSITKSRYSHDLVSETGEFVLNIPDITLAKACDYCGVKSFREVDKFAELGLTPEAMEGLEVARAIKEAPLSLGCKLRHTLELGSHDLFIAEIVSLRVRADLLDKKGALHLEKAGLLAYVHGQYFALGKWLGFFGWSVAAPSVLTRRQRESRRVYKKS
;
A
#
# COMPACT_ATOMS: atom_id res chain seq x y z
N MET A 1 -19.01 17.01 27.22
CA MET A 1 -18.97 15.78 26.42
C MET A 1 -18.46 14.66 27.31
N LYS A 2 -19.32 13.69 27.68
CA LYS A 2 -18.96 12.54 28.54
C LYS A 2 -18.05 11.60 27.73
N LYS A 3 -16.88 11.27 28.28
CA LYS A 3 -16.02 10.21 27.75
C LYS A 3 -16.82 8.91 27.80
N ALA A 4 -16.95 8.23 26.65
CA ALA A 4 -17.47 6.88 26.61
C ALA A 4 -16.53 5.98 27.42
N GLU A 5 -17.02 5.43 28.52
CA GLU A 5 -16.32 4.42 29.31
C GLU A 5 -16.14 3.18 28.43
N CYS A 6 -14.89 2.75 28.34
CA CYS A 6 -14.55 1.49 27.70
C CYS A 6 -15.21 0.37 28.51
N PRO A 7 -15.97 -0.58 27.90
CA PRO A 7 -16.58 -1.66 28.67
C PRO A 7 -15.46 -2.46 29.36
N GLU A 8 -15.64 -2.70 30.65
CA GLU A 8 -14.79 -3.54 31.50
C GLU A 8 -14.49 -4.86 30.77
N LYS A 9 -13.19 -5.20 30.66
CA LYS A 9 -12.77 -6.49 30.09
C LYS A 9 -13.36 -7.58 30.97
N ALA A 10 -14.39 -8.26 30.50
CA ALA A 10 -14.93 -9.45 31.15
C ALA A 10 -13.76 -10.42 31.42
N ASP A 11 -13.68 -10.84 32.69
CA ASP A 11 -12.68 -11.80 33.18
C ASP A 11 -12.90 -13.14 32.48
N ARG A 12 -12.22 -13.34 31.35
CA ARG A 12 -12.25 -14.60 30.61
C ARG A 12 -11.31 -15.57 31.36
N PRO A 13 -11.81 -16.71 31.82
CA PRO A 13 -10.94 -17.68 32.47
C PRO A 13 -9.78 -18.04 31.56
N GLU A 14 -8.54 -18.03 32.07
CA GLU A 14 -7.33 -18.42 31.38
C GLU A 14 -7.37 -19.91 30.98
N LYS A 15 -8.17 -20.21 29.95
CA LYS A 15 -8.14 -21.53 29.34
C LYS A 15 -6.82 -21.65 28.57
N LYS A 16 -5.93 -22.55 29.00
CA LYS A 16 -4.70 -22.88 28.27
C LYS A 16 -5.08 -23.48 26.92
N LEU A 17 -5.02 -22.66 25.85
CA LEU A 17 -5.29 -23.06 24.48
C LEU A 17 -4.15 -23.96 23.98
N LYS A 18 -4.51 -25.00 23.22
CA LYS A 18 -3.51 -25.86 22.58
C LYS A 18 -3.06 -25.25 21.24
N PRO A 19 -1.79 -25.43 20.83
CA PRO A 19 -1.36 -25.04 19.51
C PRO A 19 -2.27 -25.61 18.42
N GLY A 20 -2.77 -24.76 17.50
CA GLY A 20 -3.69 -25.15 16.42
C GLY A 20 -5.18 -25.18 16.82
N GLU A 21 -5.54 -24.99 18.11
CA GLU A 21 -6.93 -24.84 18.54
C GLU A 21 -7.54 -23.56 17.93
N ARG A 22 -8.74 -23.67 17.37
CA ARG A 22 -9.48 -22.52 16.83
C ARG A 22 -10.53 -22.07 17.83
N ILE A 23 -10.55 -20.77 18.09
CA ILE A 23 -11.51 -20.11 18.98
C ILE A 23 -12.32 -19.08 18.23
N THR A 24 -13.52 -18.79 18.71
CA THR A 24 -14.31 -17.65 18.25
C THR A 24 -13.79 -16.37 18.91
N MET A 25 -13.63 -15.34 18.10
CA MET A 25 -13.26 -13.99 18.55
C MET A 25 -14.33 -12.98 18.11
N ASP A 26 -14.31 -11.81 18.74
CA ASP A 26 -15.14 -10.69 18.30
C ASP A 26 -14.75 -10.24 16.89
N VAL A 27 -15.72 -9.73 16.13
CA VAL A 27 -15.50 -9.24 14.78
C VAL A 27 -14.57 -8.01 14.79
N GLY A 28 -13.71 -7.90 13.77
CA GLY A 28 -12.76 -6.79 13.65
C GLY A 28 -12.05 -6.79 12.29
N ASN A 29 -11.15 -5.84 12.11
CA ASN A 29 -10.43 -5.61 10.86
C ASN A 29 -9.16 -6.48 10.79
N TYR A 30 -9.35 -7.80 10.64
CA TYR A 30 -8.26 -8.78 10.72
C TYR A 30 -7.70 -9.23 9.37
N LEU A 31 -8.07 -8.58 8.27
CA LEU A 31 -7.49 -8.92 6.96
C LEU A 31 -5.99 -8.60 6.97
N ALA A 32 -5.16 -9.63 6.84
CA ALA A 32 -3.70 -9.52 6.80
C ALA A 32 -3.08 -10.70 6.03
N PRO A 33 -1.91 -10.53 5.40
CA PRO A 33 -1.21 -9.25 5.21
C PRO A 33 -1.92 -8.35 4.20
N VAL A 34 -1.74 -7.04 4.36
CA VAL A 34 -2.20 -6.04 3.38
C VAL A 34 -1.00 -5.27 2.82
N PRO A 35 -1.11 -4.65 1.63
CA PRO A 35 -0.07 -3.76 1.15
C PRO A 35 0.08 -2.57 2.09
N CYS A 36 1.26 -1.96 2.09
CA CYS A 36 1.49 -0.68 2.74
C CYS A 36 1.93 0.30 1.66
N CYS A 37 1.14 1.33 1.41
CA CYS A 37 1.38 2.29 0.34
C CYS A 37 1.42 3.72 0.87
N MET A 38 2.09 4.61 0.14
CA MET A 38 2.14 6.03 0.42
C MET A 38 1.30 6.77 -0.63
N LEU A 39 0.11 7.24 -0.23
CA LEU A 39 -0.77 8.01 -1.09
C LEU A 39 -0.36 9.48 -1.04
N SER A 40 0.00 10.05 -2.19
CA SER A 40 0.28 11.47 -2.33
C SER A 40 -0.83 12.18 -3.11
N SER A 41 -1.17 13.38 -2.66
CA SER A 41 -2.25 14.23 -3.18
C SER A 41 -1.88 15.70 -2.99
N GLY A 42 -2.60 16.61 -3.61
CA GLY A 42 -2.30 18.05 -3.49
C GLY A 42 -3.43 18.89 -4.08
N ARG A 43 -3.30 20.22 -3.94
CA ARG A 43 -4.12 21.24 -4.60
C ARG A 43 -3.25 22.18 -5.43
N PRO A 44 -3.81 22.89 -6.40
CA PRO A 44 -3.08 23.93 -7.13
C PRO A 44 -2.55 24.98 -6.15
N GLY A 45 -1.25 25.32 -6.28
CA GLY A 45 -0.61 26.34 -5.43
C GLY A 45 -0.27 25.91 -4.00
N GLU A 46 -0.62 24.70 -3.58
CA GLU A 46 -0.23 24.14 -2.29
C GLU A 46 0.92 23.14 -2.41
N ARG A 47 1.65 22.93 -1.31
CA ARG A 47 2.63 21.85 -1.21
C ARG A 47 1.95 20.49 -1.32
N PRO A 48 2.58 19.48 -1.93
CA PRO A 48 2.00 18.14 -1.98
C PRO A 48 1.98 17.47 -0.60
N ASN A 49 0.99 16.61 -0.36
CA ASN A 49 0.84 15.85 0.88
C ASN A 49 1.08 14.36 0.63
N ILE A 50 1.47 13.65 1.68
CA ILE A 50 1.59 12.19 1.72
C ILE A 50 0.82 11.65 2.93
N MET A 51 0.10 10.54 2.74
CA MET A 51 -0.43 9.72 3.84
C MET A 51 -0.14 8.25 3.59
N THR A 52 -0.05 7.46 4.64
CA THR A 52 0.07 6.01 4.52
C THR A 52 -1.31 5.38 4.47
N VAL A 53 -1.50 4.47 3.52
CA VAL A 53 -2.72 3.68 3.36
C VAL A 53 -2.36 2.20 3.30
N ALA A 54 -3.12 1.37 4.03
CA ALA A 54 -3.01 -0.09 4.00
C ALA A 54 -4.28 -0.73 3.42
N TRP A 55 -5.40 -0.01 3.43
CA TRP A 55 -6.66 -0.50 2.89
C TRP A 55 -6.81 -0.06 1.44
N CYS A 56 -6.07 -0.75 0.57
CA CYS A 56 -6.09 -0.52 -0.87
C CYS A 56 -5.89 -1.84 -1.62
N GLY A 57 -6.37 -1.88 -2.87
CA GLY A 57 -6.25 -3.08 -3.69
C GLY A 57 -6.69 -2.86 -5.13
N THR A 58 -6.28 -3.78 -6.02
CA THR A 58 -6.72 -3.82 -7.41
C THR A 58 -8.17 -4.29 -7.48
N VAL A 59 -9.02 -3.58 -8.22
CA VAL A 59 -10.45 -3.91 -8.35
C VAL A 59 -10.88 -4.20 -9.79
N ASN A 60 -10.14 -3.74 -10.80
CA ASN A 60 -10.44 -3.98 -12.20
C ASN A 60 -9.18 -4.04 -13.06
N SER A 61 -9.21 -4.77 -14.17
CA SER A 61 -8.08 -4.95 -15.08
C SER A 61 -8.20 -4.17 -16.40
N LYS A 62 -9.42 -3.89 -16.86
CA LYS A 62 -9.68 -3.15 -18.12
C LYS A 62 -10.92 -2.27 -17.96
N PRO A 63 -10.77 -0.96 -17.76
CA PRO A 63 -9.49 -0.26 -17.51
C PRO A 63 -8.86 -0.71 -16.19
N PRO A 64 -7.53 -0.54 -15.98
CA PRO A 64 -6.88 -0.89 -14.73
C PRO A 64 -7.35 0.06 -13.61
N MET A 65 -7.89 -0.49 -12.53
CA MET A 65 -8.43 0.31 -11.42
C MET A 65 -8.00 -0.23 -10.07
N ILE A 66 -7.86 0.69 -9.12
CA ILE A 66 -7.58 0.39 -7.71
C ILE A 66 -8.64 1.04 -6.81
N SER A 67 -8.75 0.51 -5.61
CA SER A 67 -9.51 1.14 -4.52
C SER A 67 -8.59 1.57 -3.39
N VAL A 68 -8.95 2.64 -2.69
CA VAL A 68 -8.34 3.05 -1.41
C VAL A 68 -9.45 3.51 -0.46
N SER A 69 -9.41 3.04 0.80
CA SER A 69 -10.33 3.49 1.84
C SER A 69 -9.64 4.53 2.70
N ILE A 70 -10.24 5.73 2.80
CA ILE A 70 -9.67 6.85 3.57
C ILE A 70 -10.71 7.32 4.60
N THR A 71 -10.28 7.49 5.84
CA THR A 71 -11.10 8.07 6.91
C THR A 71 -11.42 9.52 6.59
N LYS A 72 -12.69 9.94 6.77
CA LYS A 72 -13.17 11.31 6.49
C LYS A 72 -12.41 12.40 7.25
N SER A 73 -11.80 12.10 8.40
CA SER A 73 -11.01 13.05 9.19
C SER A 73 -9.61 13.32 8.66
N ARG A 74 -9.10 12.53 7.69
CA ARG A 74 -7.78 12.71 7.11
C ARG A 74 -7.76 13.85 6.08
N TYR A 75 -6.79 14.73 6.17
CA TYR A 75 -6.64 15.83 5.21
C TYR A 75 -6.53 15.36 3.73
N SER A 76 -5.92 14.20 3.50
CA SER A 76 -5.85 13.59 2.16
C SER A 76 -7.22 13.19 1.61
N HIS A 77 -8.22 12.93 2.48
CA HIS A 77 -9.61 12.67 2.05
C HIS A 77 -10.17 13.88 1.31
N ASP A 78 -10.03 15.07 1.90
CA ASP A 78 -10.49 16.33 1.31
C ASP A 78 -9.78 16.57 -0.03
N LEU A 79 -8.45 16.41 -0.07
CA LEU A 79 -7.65 16.61 -1.28
C LEU A 79 -8.09 15.70 -2.43
N VAL A 80 -8.27 14.40 -2.16
CA VAL A 80 -8.69 13.43 -3.20
C VAL A 80 -10.12 13.70 -3.65
N SER A 81 -11.02 14.05 -2.71
CA SER A 81 -12.42 14.36 -3.05
C SER A 81 -12.56 15.60 -3.92
N GLU A 82 -11.76 16.64 -3.67
CA GLU A 82 -11.80 17.90 -4.38
C GLU A 82 -11.11 17.86 -5.74
N THR A 83 -9.93 17.24 -5.82
CA THR A 83 -9.12 17.26 -7.05
C THR A 83 -9.40 16.08 -7.98
N GLY A 84 -9.97 15.01 -7.45
CA GLY A 84 -10.24 13.79 -8.20
C GLY A 84 -8.98 13.03 -8.65
N GLU A 85 -7.81 13.34 -8.07
CA GLU A 85 -6.56 12.67 -8.42
C GLU A 85 -5.65 12.40 -7.21
N PHE A 86 -4.86 11.35 -7.31
CA PHE A 86 -3.82 11.00 -6.35
C PHE A 86 -2.76 10.10 -6.99
N VAL A 87 -1.62 9.96 -6.34
CA VAL A 87 -0.62 8.96 -6.71
C VAL A 87 -0.52 7.93 -5.60
N LEU A 88 -0.60 6.64 -5.92
CA LEU A 88 -0.32 5.56 -5.01
C LEU A 88 1.12 5.08 -5.21
N ASN A 89 2.01 5.46 -4.29
CA ASN A 89 3.41 5.08 -4.32
C ASN A 89 3.62 3.80 -3.52
N ILE A 90 4.27 2.81 -4.11
CA ILE A 90 4.55 1.52 -3.49
C ILE A 90 5.95 1.59 -2.89
N PRO A 91 6.11 1.64 -1.56
CA PRO A 91 7.41 1.75 -0.91
C PRO A 91 8.15 0.42 -0.88
N ASP A 92 9.48 0.51 -0.83
CA ASP A 92 10.36 -0.58 -0.47
C ASP A 92 10.81 -0.48 1.01
N ILE A 93 11.66 -1.42 1.44
CA ILE A 93 12.17 -1.48 2.82
C ILE A 93 12.95 -0.21 3.22
N THR A 94 13.54 0.53 2.28
CA THR A 94 14.28 1.76 2.56
C THR A 94 13.35 2.90 2.96
N LEU A 95 12.13 2.88 2.46
CA LEU A 95 11.06 3.84 2.76
C LEU A 95 10.19 3.45 3.97
N ALA A 96 10.46 2.32 4.65
CA ALA A 96 9.60 1.82 5.73
C ALA A 96 9.37 2.85 6.85
N LYS A 97 10.41 3.56 7.30
CA LYS A 97 10.30 4.63 8.31
C LYS A 97 9.51 5.84 7.80
N ALA A 98 9.72 6.22 6.56
CA ALA A 98 8.97 7.31 5.92
C ALA A 98 7.49 6.95 5.79
N CYS A 99 7.22 5.68 5.42
CA CYS A 99 5.86 5.15 5.34
C CYS A 99 5.15 5.24 6.70
N ASP A 100 5.78 4.78 7.78
CA ASP A 100 5.23 4.88 9.15
C ASP A 100 4.97 6.35 9.54
N TYR A 101 5.97 7.20 9.38
CA TYR A 101 5.88 8.64 9.69
C TYR A 101 4.69 9.31 8.98
N CYS A 102 4.49 9.04 7.69
CA CYS A 102 3.39 9.59 6.90
C CYS A 102 2.00 9.11 7.37
N GLY A 103 1.93 7.96 8.03
CA GLY A 103 0.70 7.43 8.64
C GLY A 103 0.31 8.14 9.94
N VAL A 104 1.32 8.61 10.69
CA VAL A 104 1.15 9.23 12.03
C VAL A 104 1.00 10.74 11.95
N LYS A 105 1.91 11.43 11.24
CA LYS A 105 1.94 12.89 11.18
C LYS A 105 0.88 13.47 10.22
N SER A 106 0.34 14.64 10.59
CA SER A 106 -0.63 15.36 9.78
C SER A 106 0.06 16.36 8.84
N PHE A 107 -0.51 16.58 7.65
CA PHE A 107 -0.14 17.68 6.75
C PHE A 107 -0.24 19.06 7.44
N ARG A 108 -1.22 19.21 8.36
CA ARG A 108 -1.43 20.45 9.09
C ARG A 108 -0.27 20.81 10.03
N GLU A 109 0.54 19.83 10.40
CA GLU A 109 1.66 19.98 11.34
C GLU A 109 3.00 20.10 10.64
N VAL A 110 3.22 19.32 9.57
CA VAL A 110 4.56 19.14 8.97
C VAL A 110 4.50 19.07 7.45
N ASP A 111 5.59 19.49 6.79
CA ASP A 111 5.86 19.19 5.39
C ASP A 111 6.59 17.86 5.28
N LYS A 112 5.86 16.81 4.94
CA LYS A 112 6.39 15.44 4.91
C LYS A 112 7.42 15.20 3.83
N PHE A 113 7.29 15.86 2.67
CA PHE A 113 8.32 15.79 1.63
C PHE A 113 9.63 16.37 2.10
N ALA A 114 9.58 17.59 2.66
CA ALA A 114 10.78 18.28 3.16
C ALA A 114 11.42 17.55 4.35
N GLU A 115 10.62 17.17 5.37
CA GLU A 115 11.15 16.52 6.58
C GLU A 115 11.79 15.16 6.32
N LEU A 116 11.25 14.40 5.35
CA LEU A 116 11.75 13.09 5.01
C LEU A 116 12.78 13.09 3.89
N GLY A 117 13.10 14.25 3.32
CA GLY A 117 14.00 14.38 2.18
C GLY A 117 13.48 13.67 0.92
N LEU A 118 12.15 13.59 0.76
CA LEU A 118 11.52 12.98 -0.39
C LEU A 118 11.34 14.00 -1.52
N THR A 119 11.46 13.54 -2.77
CA THR A 119 11.37 14.39 -3.95
C THR A 119 10.01 14.24 -4.62
N PRO A 120 9.18 15.31 -4.70
CA PRO A 120 7.94 15.26 -5.47
C PRO A 120 8.25 15.26 -6.97
N GLU A 121 7.67 14.29 -7.70
CA GLU A 121 7.84 14.15 -9.15
C GLU A 121 6.49 14.27 -9.87
N ALA A 122 6.46 15.00 -10.99
CA ALA A 122 5.26 15.13 -11.80
C ALA A 122 4.86 13.78 -12.42
N MET A 123 3.55 13.53 -12.49
CA MET A 123 2.97 12.35 -13.14
C MET A 123 2.25 12.74 -14.42
N GLU A 124 2.46 11.98 -15.48
CA GLU A 124 1.73 12.19 -16.74
C GLU A 124 0.22 12.03 -16.51
N GLY A 125 -0.56 12.93 -17.10
CA GLY A 125 -2.02 12.93 -16.97
C GLY A 125 -2.58 13.40 -15.63
N LEU A 126 -1.74 13.82 -14.67
CA LEU A 126 -2.17 14.44 -13.41
C LEU A 126 -1.68 15.90 -13.34
N GLU A 127 -2.49 16.75 -12.72
CA GLU A 127 -2.21 18.19 -12.63
C GLU A 127 -1.50 18.56 -11.33
N VAL A 128 -2.01 18.07 -10.20
CA VAL A 128 -1.57 18.50 -8.86
C VAL A 128 -0.93 17.40 -8.03
N ALA A 129 -1.38 16.15 -8.16
CA ALA A 129 -0.78 15.05 -7.41
C ALA A 129 0.63 14.72 -7.92
N ARG A 130 1.56 14.48 -7.00
CA ARG A 130 2.99 14.22 -7.28
C ARG A 130 3.39 12.82 -6.82
N ALA A 131 4.18 12.11 -7.63
CA ALA A 131 4.82 10.88 -7.19
C ALA A 131 5.92 11.16 -6.16
N ILE A 132 6.30 10.13 -5.43
CA ILE A 132 7.52 10.10 -4.61
C ILE A 132 8.61 9.47 -5.47
N LYS A 133 9.60 10.26 -5.89
CA LYS A 133 10.66 9.82 -6.81
C LYS A 133 11.46 8.62 -6.29
N GLU A 134 11.62 8.51 -4.99
CA GLU A 134 12.33 7.42 -4.31
C GLU A 134 11.55 6.10 -4.29
N ALA A 135 10.24 6.13 -4.57
CA ALA A 135 9.43 4.92 -4.58
C ALA A 135 9.75 4.03 -5.80
N PRO A 136 9.85 2.69 -5.62
CA PRO A 136 10.09 1.76 -6.73
C PRO A 136 9.04 1.81 -7.84
N LEU A 137 7.79 2.06 -7.45
CA LEU A 137 6.64 2.15 -8.37
C LEU A 137 5.66 3.20 -7.88
N SER A 138 5.16 4.03 -8.78
CA SER A 138 4.11 5.00 -8.54
C SER A 138 2.99 4.86 -9.56
N LEU A 139 1.76 4.81 -9.08
CA LEU A 139 0.53 4.67 -9.88
C LEU A 139 -0.20 6.01 -9.85
N GLY A 140 -0.24 6.74 -10.97
CA GLY A 140 -1.03 7.96 -11.14
C GLY A 140 -2.49 7.60 -11.36
N CYS A 141 -3.38 8.13 -10.54
CA CYS A 141 -4.77 7.70 -10.45
C CYS A 141 -5.74 8.86 -10.61
N LYS A 142 -6.82 8.63 -11.40
CA LYS A 142 -7.98 9.54 -11.50
C LYS A 142 -9.21 8.89 -10.90
N LEU A 143 -9.86 9.58 -9.97
CA LEU A 143 -11.06 9.13 -9.28
C LEU A 143 -12.21 8.88 -10.27
N ARG A 144 -12.91 7.77 -10.09
CA ARG A 144 -14.09 7.40 -10.87
C ARG A 144 -15.34 7.28 -10.01
N HIS A 145 -15.20 6.69 -8.82
CA HIS A 145 -16.33 6.49 -7.92
C HIS A 145 -15.90 6.73 -6.48
N THR A 146 -16.84 7.23 -5.67
CA THR A 146 -16.70 7.31 -4.22
C THR A 146 -17.90 6.62 -3.59
N LEU A 147 -17.66 5.70 -2.65
CA LEU A 147 -18.68 4.99 -1.89
C LEU A 147 -18.52 5.32 -0.41
N GLU A 148 -19.57 5.86 0.19
CA GLU A 148 -19.60 6.15 1.62
C GLU A 148 -19.86 4.87 2.42
N LEU A 149 -18.93 4.49 3.29
CA LEU A 149 -18.99 3.27 4.11
C LEU A 149 -19.09 3.56 5.63
N GLY A 150 -19.49 4.76 6.01
CA GLY A 150 -19.55 5.19 7.40
C GLY A 150 -18.27 5.87 7.87
N SER A 151 -17.35 5.16 8.53
CA SER A 151 -16.09 5.75 9.03
C SER A 151 -15.08 6.11 7.93
N HIS A 152 -15.15 5.43 6.80
CA HIS A 152 -14.30 5.62 5.63
C HIS A 152 -15.15 5.81 4.39
N ASP A 153 -14.60 6.54 3.42
CA ASP A 153 -15.05 6.50 2.04
C ASP A 153 -14.09 5.64 1.22
N LEU A 154 -14.67 4.79 0.35
CA LEU A 154 -13.95 3.98 -0.60
C LEU A 154 -13.85 4.73 -1.92
N PHE A 155 -12.66 5.17 -2.26
CA PHE A 155 -12.32 5.79 -3.53
C PHE A 155 -11.91 4.72 -4.54
N ILE A 156 -12.59 4.65 -5.68
CA ILE A 156 -12.26 3.76 -6.80
C ILE A 156 -11.73 4.63 -7.92
N ALA A 157 -10.48 4.40 -8.32
CA ALA A 157 -9.76 5.22 -9.28
C ALA A 157 -9.16 4.40 -10.41
N GLU A 158 -9.15 4.96 -11.60
CA GLU A 158 -8.46 4.43 -12.78
C GLU A 158 -6.98 4.80 -12.73
N ILE A 159 -6.10 3.84 -13.00
CA ILE A 159 -4.67 4.06 -13.15
C ILE A 159 -4.44 4.61 -14.56
N VAL A 160 -4.01 5.86 -14.65
CA VAL A 160 -3.81 6.57 -15.94
C VAL A 160 -2.35 6.70 -16.32
N SER A 161 -1.42 6.56 -15.37
CA SER A 161 0.02 6.59 -15.63
C SER A 161 0.83 5.80 -14.59
N LEU A 162 2.06 5.43 -14.99
CA LEU A 162 2.99 4.67 -14.16
C LEU A 162 4.37 5.31 -14.19
N ARG A 163 5.04 5.33 -13.03
CA ARG A 163 6.48 5.55 -12.91
C ARG A 163 7.09 4.35 -12.21
N VAL A 164 8.20 3.86 -12.75
CA VAL A 164 8.90 2.68 -12.21
C VAL A 164 10.39 2.93 -12.20
N ARG A 165 11.06 2.45 -11.18
CA ARG A 165 12.51 2.50 -11.05
C ARG A 165 13.15 1.60 -12.12
N ALA A 166 14.11 2.14 -12.90
CA ALA A 166 14.65 1.50 -14.09
C ALA A 166 15.35 0.14 -13.79
N ASP A 167 15.96 -0.03 -12.62
CA ASP A 167 16.60 -1.28 -12.19
C ASP A 167 15.62 -2.46 -11.98
N LEU A 168 14.31 -2.17 -11.94
CA LEU A 168 13.24 -3.17 -11.88
C LEU A 168 12.81 -3.68 -13.25
N LEU A 169 13.30 -3.10 -14.33
CA LEU A 169 13.04 -3.55 -15.69
C LEU A 169 14.18 -4.46 -16.19
N ASP A 170 13.83 -5.55 -16.86
CA ASP A 170 14.82 -6.34 -17.56
C ASP A 170 15.15 -5.75 -18.95
N LYS A 171 16.10 -6.37 -19.66
CA LYS A 171 16.53 -5.94 -21.00
C LYS A 171 15.40 -5.97 -22.05
N LYS A 172 14.28 -6.63 -21.76
CA LYS A 172 13.10 -6.73 -22.62
C LYS A 172 11.99 -5.77 -22.18
N GLY A 173 12.21 -4.97 -21.13
CA GLY A 173 11.21 -4.06 -20.55
C GLY A 173 10.21 -4.74 -19.63
N ALA A 174 10.41 -6.00 -19.25
CA ALA A 174 9.53 -6.69 -18.30
C ALA A 174 9.82 -6.20 -16.87
N LEU A 175 8.75 -5.89 -16.13
CA LEU A 175 8.81 -5.40 -14.75
C LEU A 175 8.99 -6.55 -13.75
N HIS A 176 9.94 -6.38 -12.82
CA HIS A 176 10.32 -7.33 -11.79
C HIS A 176 10.10 -6.74 -10.39
N LEU A 177 8.84 -6.55 -9.98
CA LEU A 177 8.48 -5.99 -8.66
C LEU A 177 8.95 -6.86 -7.50
N GLU A 178 9.12 -8.15 -7.71
CA GLU A 178 9.66 -9.07 -6.70
C GLU A 178 11.10 -8.73 -6.26
N LYS A 179 11.81 -7.87 -7.02
CA LYS A 179 13.15 -7.38 -6.68
C LYS A 179 13.15 -6.05 -5.92
N ALA A 180 11.99 -5.43 -5.79
CA ALA A 180 11.88 -4.08 -5.23
C ALA A 180 12.03 -4.03 -3.70
N GLY A 181 12.04 -5.17 -3.00
CA GLY A 181 12.09 -5.17 -1.53
C GLY A 181 10.81 -4.59 -0.90
N LEU A 182 9.65 -4.98 -1.43
CA LEU A 182 8.35 -4.43 -1.02
C LEU A 182 8.01 -4.74 0.43
N LEU A 183 7.09 -3.94 0.99
CA LEU A 183 6.59 -4.07 2.35
C LEU A 183 5.23 -4.78 2.39
N ALA A 184 4.99 -5.51 3.49
CA ALA A 184 3.70 -6.00 3.90
C ALA A 184 3.35 -5.44 5.28
N TYR A 185 2.06 -5.21 5.55
CA TYR A 185 1.57 -4.72 6.83
C TYR A 185 0.65 -5.75 7.49
N VAL A 186 0.92 -6.04 8.76
CA VAL A 186 0.17 -7.01 9.55
C VAL A 186 -0.09 -6.43 10.95
N HIS A 187 -1.33 -6.06 11.25
CA HIS A 187 -1.76 -5.65 12.59
C HIS A 187 -0.81 -4.66 13.30
N GLY A 188 -0.48 -3.54 12.65
CA GLY A 188 0.38 -2.51 13.23
C GLY A 188 1.87 -2.74 13.07
N GLN A 189 2.29 -3.75 12.31
CA GLN A 189 3.69 -4.09 12.10
C GLN A 189 4.04 -4.15 10.61
N TYR A 190 5.26 -3.72 10.27
CA TYR A 190 5.79 -3.74 8.92
C TYR A 190 6.73 -4.93 8.74
N PHE A 191 6.59 -5.63 7.62
CA PHE A 191 7.41 -6.77 7.27
C PHE A 191 7.99 -6.61 5.87
N ALA A 192 9.23 -7.06 5.66
CA ALA A 192 9.74 -7.31 4.33
C ALA A 192 9.10 -8.57 3.76
N LEU A 193 8.98 -8.68 2.43
CA LEU A 193 8.59 -9.94 1.80
C LEU A 193 9.65 -11.01 2.07
N GLY A 194 9.20 -12.18 2.47
CA GLY A 194 10.06 -13.30 2.84
C GLY A 194 10.50 -14.17 1.66
N LYS A 195 10.81 -15.43 1.96
CA LYS A 195 11.29 -16.43 0.99
C LYS A 195 10.28 -16.65 -0.14
N TRP A 196 10.77 -16.68 -1.39
CA TRP A 196 10.02 -17.10 -2.54
C TRP A 196 9.50 -18.54 -2.39
N LEU A 197 8.19 -18.75 -2.60
CA LEU A 197 7.54 -20.04 -2.45
C LEU A 197 7.23 -20.71 -3.80
N GLY A 198 6.88 -19.93 -4.81
CA GLY A 198 6.46 -20.47 -6.11
C GLY A 198 5.99 -19.36 -7.05
N PHE A 199 5.41 -19.75 -8.16
CA PHE A 199 4.84 -18.88 -9.19
C PHE A 199 3.38 -19.25 -9.45
N PHE A 200 2.62 -18.39 -10.11
CA PHE A 200 1.21 -18.68 -10.44
C PHE A 200 1.11 -19.97 -11.27
N GLY A 201 0.30 -20.91 -10.78
CA GLY A 201 0.13 -22.24 -11.38
C GLY A 201 1.21 -23.28 -11.05
N TRP A 202 2.15 -22.99 -10.14
CA TRP A 202 3.24 -23.91 -9.77
C TRP A 202 2.74 -25.27 -9.21
N SER A 203 1.57 -25.30 -8.56
CA SER A 203 1.00 -26.52 -7.99
C SER A 203 0.56 -27.56 -9.04
N VAL A 204 0.32 -27.13 -10.26
CA VAL A 204 -0.10 -27.97 -11.40
C VAL A 204 0.89 -27.94 -12.57
N ALA A 205 2.05 -27.32 -12.38
CA ALA A 205 3.06 -27.17 -13.42
C ALA A 205 3.80 -28.50 -13.70
N ALA A 206 4.13 -28.75 -14.97
CA ALA A 206 4.96 -29.88 -15.35
C ALA A 206 6.36 -29.82 -14.69
N PRO A 207 7.01 -30.98 -14.35
CA PRO A 207 8.30 -31.03 -13.67
C PRO A 207 9.41 -30.22 -14.36
N SER A 208 9.43 -30.20 -15.69
CA SER A 208 10.39 -29.39 -16.47
C SER A 208 10.24 -27.88 -16.25
N VAL A 209 8.99 -27.39 -16.16
CA VAL A 209 8.68 -25.99 -15.87
C VAL A 209 9.05 -25.65 -14.44
N LEU A 210 8.76 -26.50 -13.47
CA LEU A 210 9.17 -26.31 -12.06
C LEU A 210 10.68 -26.19 -11.94
N THR A 211 11.44 -27.11 -12.52
CA THR A 211 12.91 -27.10 -12.47
C THR A 211 13.50 -25.84 -13.10
N ARG A 212 12.98 -25.39 -14.25
CA ARG A 212 13.40 -24.17 -14.91
C ARG A 212 13.15 -22.94 -14.04
N ARG A 213 11.91 -22.77 -13.54
CA ARG A 213 11.50 -21.62 -12.71
C ARG A 213 12.26 -21.57 -11.37
N GLN A 214 12.53 -22.71 -10.74
CA GLN A 214 13.36 -22.78 -9.53
C GLN A 214 14.81 -22.36 -9.78
N ARG A 215 15.40 -22.70 -10.95
CA ARG A 215 16.73 -22.22 -11.32
C ARG A 215 16.75 -20.70 -11.55
N GLU A 216 15.74 -20.16 -12.21
CA GLU A 216 15.57 -18.73 -12.44
C GLU A 216 15.45 -17.98 -11.11
N SER A 217 14.57 -18.44 -10.20
CA SER A 217 14.38 -17.81 -8.90
C SER A 217 15.64 -17.81 -8.03
N ARG A 218 16.39 -18.94 -7.99
CA ARG A 218 17.67 -19.01 -7.25
C ARG A 218 18.70 -17.98 -7.73
N ARG A 219 18.69 -17.61 -9.01
CA ARG A 219 19.59 -16.57 -9.55
C ARG A 219 19.19 -15.17 -9.09
N VAL A 220 17.91 -14.94 -8.89
CA VAL A 220 17.36 -13.64 -8.47
C VAL A 220 17.52 -13.44 -6.95
N TYR A 221 17.15 -14.46 -6.15
CA TYR A 221 17.06 -14.36 -4.68
C TYR A 221 18.31 -14.82 -3.91
N LYS A 222 19.38 -15.26 -4.57
CA LYS A 222 20.68 -15.58 -3.93
C LYS A 222 21.53 -14.35 -3.61
N LYS A 223 21.13 -13.15 -4.06
CA LYS A 223 21.88 -11.90 -3.92
C LYS A 223 21.23 -10.88 -2.99
N SER A 224 20.13 -11.26 -2.33
CA SER A 224 19.47 -10.46 -1.29
C SER A 224 19.71 -11.04 0.09
#